data_481baae4bb42b1ad41218605ac50b150
#
_entry.id   481baae4bb42b1ad41218605ac50b150
#
_cell.length_a   1.000
_cell.length_b   1.000
_cell.length_c   1.000
_cell.angle_alpha   90.00
_cell.angle_beta   90.00
_cell.angle_gamma   90.00
#
_symmetry.space_group_name_H-M   'P 1'
#
loop_
_entity.id
_entity.type
_entity.pdbx_description
1 polymer ?
#
loop_
_entity_poly.entity_id
_entity_poly.type
_entity_poly.pdbx_seq_one_letter_code
_entity_poly.pdbx_strand_id
1 'polypeptide(L)'
;MIVGVGLDLVEIAHFRRIIQKGGLAFYKKILTPEEFKEASALQPAAQVNYGAKRYAVKEAFAKACGTGIGKFVSFKDITVTHDDNGAPQLKLSKKMDNRLKHKFGDDVKVDVSLADDKMAGAIVILSRS
;
A
#
# COMPACT_ATOMS: atom_id res chain seq x y z
N MET A 1 14.19 4.92 16.81
CA MET A 1 15.11 4.15 15.95
C MET A 1 14.36 3.62 14.73
N ILE A 2 14.89 3.87 13.55
CA ILE A 2 14.33 3.32 12.30
C ILE A 2 14.72 1.84 12.23
N VAL A 3 13.73 0.97 11.99
CA VAL A 3 13.95 -0.48 11.90
C VAL A 3 13.64 -1.03 10.51
N GLY A 4 13.04 -0.24 9.64
CA GLY A 4 12.78 -0.64 8.27
C GLY A 4 12.42 0.53 7.39
N VAL A 5 12.84 0.49 6.13
CA VAL A 5 12.53 1.51 5.12
C VAL A 5 12.18 0.78 3.82
N GLY A 6 11.09 1.18 3.20
CA GLY A 6 10.69 0.65 1.90
C GLY A 6 10.33 1.79 0.96
N LEU A 7 10.79 1.67 -0.27
CA LEU A 7 10.48 2.63 -1.34
C LEU A 7 9.99 1.84 -2.55
N ASP A 8 8.92 2.32 -3.15
CA ASP A 8 8.43 1.72 -4.39
C ASP A 8 8.01 2.82 -5.37
N LEU A 9 8.30 2.59 -6.65
CA LEU A 9 7.91 3.47 -7.74
C LEU A 9 7.15 2.65 -8.78
N VAL A 10 6.00 3.15 -9.19
CA VAL A 10 5.15 2.50 -10.18
C VAL A 10 4.88 3.50 -11.30
N GLU A 11 5.29 3.15 -12.52
CA GLU A 11 4.92 3.95 -13.70
C GLU A 11 3.43 3.77 -13.96
N ILE A 12 2.67 4.86 -13.91
CA ILE A 12 1.21 4.80 -14.04
C ILE A 12 0.78 4.24 -15.40
N ALA A 13 1.49 4.60 -16.47
CA ALA A 13 1.21 4.06 -17.79
C ALA A 13 1.41 2.53 -17.85
N HIS A 14 2.44 2.02 -17.18
CA HIS A 14 2.66 0.58 -17.08
C HIS A 14 1.58 -0.12 -16.27
N PHE A 15 1.19 0.48 -15.15
CA PHE A 15 0.10 -0.02 -14.31
C PHE A 15 -1.22 -0.08 -15.10
N ARG A 16 -1.51 0.95 -15.90
CA ARG A 16 -2.68 0.97 -16.77
C ARG A 16 -2.68 -0.21 -17.73
N ARG A 17 -1.53 -0.53 -18.32
CA ARG A 17 -1.42 -1.69 -19.23
C ARG A 17 -1.71 -3.01 -18.50
N ILE A 18 -1.25 -3.15 -17.27
CA ILE A 18 -1.54 -4.34 -16.45
C ILE A 18 -3.04 -4.45 -16.19
N ILE A 19 -3.70 -3.34 -15.85
CA ILE A 19 -5.14 -3.31 -15.60
C ILE A 19 -5.91 -3.66 -16.86
N GLN A 20 -5.50 -3.17 -18.03
CA GLN A 20 -6.15 -3.48 -19.30
C GLN A 20 -6.10 -4.97 -19.62
N LYS A 21 -5.04 -5.67 -19.22
CA LYS A 21 -4.90 -7.11 -19.42
C LYS A 21 -5.59 -7.93 -18.32
N GLY A 22 -5.42 -7.54 -17.07
CA GLY A 22 -5.89 -8.30 -15.91
C GLY A 22 -7.29 -7.92 -15.41
N GLY A 23 -7.76 -6.72 -15.76
CA GLY A 23 -9.09 -6.23 -15.42
C GLY A 23 -9.40 -6.21 -13.93
N LEU A 24 -10.66 -6.50 -13.60
CA LEU A 24 -11.18 -6.51 -12.24
C LEU A 24 -10.46 -7.49 -11.33
N ALA A 25 -10.00 -8.61 -11.87
CA ALA A 25 -9.31 -9.63 -11.07
C ALA A 25 -8.04 -9.07 -10.43
N PHE A 26 -7.29 -8.23 -11.16
CA PHE A 26 -6.09 -7.61 -10.62
C PHE A 26 -6.42 -6.61 -9.51
N TYR A 27 -7.44 -5.75 -9.72
CA TYR A 27 -7.88 -4.83 -8.68
C TYR A 27 -8.32 -5.58 -7.42
N LYS A 28 -9.10 -6.64 -7.58
CA LYS A 28 -9.54 -7.46 -6.44
C LYS A 28 -8.37 -8.11 -5.70
N LYS A 29 -7.30 -8.41 -6.40
CA LYS A 29 -6.09 -8.99 -5.80
C LYS A 29 -5.36 -7.98 -4.91
N ILE A 30 -5.21 -6.73 -5.36
CA ILE A 30 -4.39 -5.74 -4.68
C ILE A 30 -5.16 -4.84 -3.71
N LEU A 31 -6.50 -4.75 -3.84
CA LEU A 31 -7.33 -3.86 -3.03
C LEU A 31 -8.11 -4.64 -1.98
N THR A 32 -8.22 -4.07 -0.78
CA THR A 32 -9.14 -4.59 0.23
C THR A 32 -10.58 -4.31 -0.22
N PRO A 33 -11.58 -4.99 0.38
CA PRO A 33 -12.98 -4.70 0.05
C PRO A 33 -13.36 -3.22 0.18
N GLU A 34 -12.86 -2.53 1.20
CA GLU A 34 -13.09 -1.10 1.40
C GLU A 34 -12.53 -0.28 0.23
N GLU A 35 -11.28 -0.56 -0.15
CA GLU A 35 -10.62 0.12 -1.25
C GLU A 35 -11.28 -0.19 -2.59
N PHE A 36 -11.68 -1.43 -2.80
CA PHE A 36 -12.36 -1.83 -4.02
C PHE A 36 -13.68 -1.08 -4.19
N LYS A 37 -14.42 -0.92 -3.10
CA LYS A 37 -15.67 -0.15 -3.09
C LYS A 37 -15.42 1.30 -3.49
N GLU A 38 -14.40 1.94 -2.92
CA GLU A 38 -14.04 3.31 -3.27
C GLU A 38 -13.62 3.42 -4.75
N ALA A 39 -12.79 2.50 -5.22
CA ALA A 39 -12.32 2.49 -6.60
C ALA A 39 -13.48 2.32 -7.59
N SER A 40 -14.46 1.50 -7.24
CA SER A 40 -15.62 1.23 -8.11
C SER A 40 -16.47 2.47 -8.37
N ALA A 41 -16.40 3.47 -7.49
CA ALA A 41 -17.12 4.73 -7.65
C ALA A 41 -16.39 5.74 -8.54
N LEU A 42 -15.15 5.44 -8.95
CA LEU A 42 -14.31 6.36 -9.70
C LEU A 42 -14.40 6.11 -11.20
N GLN A 43 -14.11 7.14 -12.00
CA GLN A 43 -13.95 7.01 -13.44
C GLN A 43 -12.68 6.20 -13.75
N PRO A 44 -12.60 5.54 -14.94
CA PRO A 44 -11.49 4.64 -15.27
C PRO A 44 -10.08 5.23 -15.06
N ALA A 45 -9.84 6.46 -15.50
CA ALA A 45 -8.53 7.10 -15.31
C ALA A 45 -8.19 7.29 -13.82
N ALA A 46 -9.19 7.72 -13.03
CA ALA A 46 -9.01 7.90 -11.60
C ALA A 46 -8.83 6.56 -10.88
N GLN A 47 -9.46 5.48 -11.36
CA GLN A 47 -9.25 4.13 -10.83
C GLN A 47 -7.81 3.68 -10.99
N VAL A 48 -7.21 3.95 -12.15
CA VAL A 48 -5.81 3.59 -12.42
C VAL A 48 -4.88 4.30 -11.43
N ASN A 49 -5.06 5.61 -11.24
CA ASN A 49 -4.25 6.37 -10.29
C ASN A 49 -4.45 5.87 -8.85
N TYR A 50 -5.70 5.61 -8.48
CA TYR A 50 -6.05 5.06 -7.17
C TYR A 50 -5.34 3.74 -6.91
N GLY A 51 -5.44 2.82 -7.87
CA GLY A 51 -4.82 1.50 -7.76
C GLY A 51 -3.31 1.55 -7.75
N ALA A 52 -2.71 2.36 -8.60
CA ALA A 52 -1.25 2.49 -8.68
C ALA A 52 -0.66 3.00 -7.37
N LYS A 53 -1.30 3.99 -6.74
CA LYS A 53 -0.85 4.52 -5.45
C LYS A 53 -0.95 3.49 -4.34
N ARG A 54 -2.06 2.75 -4.26
CA ARG A 54 -2.22 1.69 -3.26
C ARG A 54 -1.23 0.57 -3.46
N TYR A 55 -1.02 0.17 -4.71
CA TYR A 55 -0.02 -0.83 -5.06
C TYR A 55 1.37 -0.41 -4.59
N ALA A 56 1.77 0.82 -4.89
CA ALA A 56 3.09 1.35 -4.48
C ALA A 56 3.26 1.36 -2.95
N VAL A 57 2.23 1.79 -2.21
CA VAL A 57 2.27 1.82 -0.74
C VAL A 57 2.44 0.43 -0.16
N LYS A 58 1.67 -0.55 -0.67
CA LYS A 58 1.70 -1.91 -0.14
C LYS A 58 3.01 -2.61 -0.44
N GLU A 59 3.57 -2.39 -1.63
CA GLU A 59 4.90 -2.87 -1.98
C GLU A 59 5.97 -2.23 -1.08
N ALA A 60 5.89 -0.91 -0.88
CA ALA A 60 6.83 -0.20 -0.01
C ALA A 60 6.75 -0.69 1.44
N PHE A 61 5.55 -0.94 1.96
CA PHE A 61 5.38 -1.50 3.30
C PHE A 61 6.04 -2.88 3.42
N ALA A 62 5.79 -3.73 2.45
CA ALA A 62 6.36 -5.08 2.46
C ALA A 62 7.89 -5.04 2.38
N LYS A 63 8.45 -4.12 1.58
CA LYS A 63 9.90 -3.90 1.53
C LYS A 63 10.44 -3.39 2.87
N ALA A 64 9.71 -2.49 3.53
CA ALA A 64 10.09 -2.00 4.86
C ALA A 64 10.11 -3.12 5.90
N CYS A 65 9.22 -4.10 5.76
CA CYS A 65 9.23 -5.29 6.60
C CYS A 65 10.41 -6.23 6.28
N GLY A 66 11.10 -6.02 5.17
CA GLY A 66 12.23 -6.84 4.75
C GLY A 66 11.84 -8.11 4.03
N THR A 67 10.58 -8.30 3.70
CA THR A 67 10.08 -9.56 3.14
C THR A 67 9.57 -9.46 1.71
N GLY A 68 9.14 -8.26 1.28
CA GLY A 68 8.33 -8.12 0.09
C GLY A 68 6.93 -8.72 0.28
N ILE A 69 6.08 -8.58 -0.74
CA ILE A 69 4.75 -9.21 -0.74
C ILE A 69 4.92 -10.72 -0.84
N GLY A 70 4.22 -11.47 0.02
CA GLY A 70 4.26 -12.91 0.06
C GLY A 70 3.58 -13.45 1.31
N LYS A 71 4.23 -14.40 1.98
CA LYS A 71 3.65 -15.05 3.17
C LYS A 71 3.51 -14.13 4.37
N PHE A 72 4.48 -13.21 4.55
CA PHE A 72 4.48 -12.31 5.71
C PHE A 72 3.49 -11.15 5.53
N VAL A 73 3.45 -10.55 4.35
CA VAL A 73 2.57 -9.42 4.00
C VAL A 73 1.80 -9.75 2.74
N SER A 74 0.48 -9.66 2.78
CA SER A 74 -0.34 -9.72 1.58
C SER A 74 -1.02 -8.38 1.30
N PHE A 75 -1.41 -8.14 0.06
CA PHE A 75 -2.11 -6.90 -0.31
C PHE A 75 -3.37 -6.66 0.52
N LYS A 76 -4.08 -7.73 0.91
CA LYS A 76 -5.33 -7.64 1.68
C LYS A 76 -5.11 -7.29 3.14
N ASP A 77 -3.87 -7.36 3.63
CA ASP A 77 -3.54 -7.02 5.01
C ASP A 77 -3.48 -5.52 5.25
N ILE A 78 -3.47 -4.71 4.19
CA ILE A 78 -3.24 -3.27 4.27
C ILE A 78 -4.37 -2.52 3.58
N THR A 79 -5.00 -1.60 4.30
CA THR A 79 -5.92 -0.62 3.74
C THR A 79 -5.28 0.76 3.86
N VAL A 80 -5.16 1.46 2.75
CA VAL A 80 -4.65 2.84 2.76
C VAL A 80 -5.80 3.77 3.08
N THR A 81 -5.66 4.53 4.15
CA THR A 81 -6.64 5.53 4.58
C THR A 81 -5.98 6.90 4.60
N HIS A 82 -6.75 7.94 4.87
CA HIS A 82 -6.24 9.30 4.96
C HIS A 82 -6.81 9.95 6.22
N ASP A 83 -6.00 10.77 6.88
CA ASP A 83 -6.46 11.54 8.03
C ASP A 83 -7.25 12.77 7.57
N ASP A 84 -7.69 13.60 8.52
CA ASP A 84 -8.49 14.80 8.23
C ASP A 84 -7.74 15.83 7.39
N ASN A 85 -6.41 15.78 7.39
CA ASN A 85 -5.55 16.65 6.59
C ASN A 85 -5.19 16.06 5.23
N GLY A 86 -5.68 14.86 4.93
CA GLY A 86 -5.38 14.17 3.68
C GLY A 86 -4.08 13.39 3.69
N ALA A 87 -3.39 13.29 4.83
CA ALA A 87 -2.16 12.52 4.92
C ALA A 87 -2.45 11.02 4.88
N PRO A 88 -1.69 10.24 4.11
CA PRO A 88 -1.94 8.80 4.04
C PRO A 88 -1.58 8.10 5.34
N GLN A 89 -2.37 7.09 5.67
CA GLN A 89 -2.17 6.24 6.84
C GLN A 89 -2.43 4.79 6.43
N LEU A 90 -1.88 3.85 7.17
CA LEU A 90 -2.09 2.42 6.93
C LEU A 90 -2.92 1.82 8.06
N LYS A 91 -4.02 1.18 7.66
CA LYS A 91 -4.82 0.35 8.55
C LYS A 91 -4.44 -1.11 8.27
N LEU A 92 -3.82 -1.75 9.23
CA LEU A 92 -3.38 -3.14 9.10
C LEU A 92 -4.46 -4.10 9.58
N SER A 93 -4.56 -5.27 8.95
CA SER A 93 -5.36 -6.35 9.50
C SER A 93 -4.82 -6.72 10.88
N LYS A 94 -5.67 -7.29 11.73
CA LYS A 94 -5.24 -7.73 13.06
C LYS A 94 -4.06 -8.70 12.98
N LYS A 95 -4.13 -9.62 12.04
CA LYS A 95 -3.06 -10.59 11.77
C LYS A 95 -1.74 -9.89 11.41
N MET A 96 -1.80 -8.89 10.53
CA MET A 96 -0.60 -8.15 10.12
C MET A 96 -0.04 -7.29 11.24
N ASP A 97 -0.92 -6.63 11.99
CA ASP A 97 -0.51 -5.83 13.14
C ASP A 97 0.24 -6.69 14.16
N ASN A 98 -0.28 -7.88 14.45
CA ASN A 98 0.38 -8.82 15.36
C ASN A 98 1.74 -9.29 14.83
N ARG A 99 1.83 -9.58 13.54
CA ARG A 99 3.10 -9.98 12.90
C ARG A 99 4.14 -8.87 12.97
N LEU A 100 3.70 -7.64 12.72
CA LEU A 100 4.59 -6.48 12.75
C LEU A 100 5.15 -6.26 14.15
N LYS A 101 4.28 -6.30 15.16
CA LYS A 101 4.69 -6.15 16.57
C LYS A 101 5.60 -7.26 17.03
N HIS A 102 5.33 -8.49 16.60
CA HIS A 102 6.16 -9.63 16.93
C HIS A 102 7.57 -9.48 16.37
N LYS A 103 7.68 -9.00 15.13
CA LYS A 103 8.98 -8.85 14.48
C LYS A 103 9.77 -7.64 14.97
N PHE A 104 9.11 -6.50 15.20
CA PHE A 104 9.79 -5.22 15.44
C PHE A 104 9.58 -4.65 16.85
N GLY A 105 8.66 -5.22 17.63
CA GLY A 105 8.33 -4.72 18.98
C GLY A 105 6.95 -4.07 19.03
N ASP A 106 6.37 -4.04 20.23
CA ASP A 106 4.99 -3.56 20.42
C ASP A 106 4.82 -2.06 20.16
N ASP A 107 5.92 -1.30 20.24
CA ASP A 107 5.93 0.14 20.04
C ASP A 107 6.27 0.55 18.60
N VAL A 108 6.28 -0.41 17.67
CA VAL A 108 6.57 -0.12 16.25
C VAL A 108 5.54 0.86 15.69
N LYS A 109 6.04 1.86 14.97
CA LYS A 109 5.23 2.86 14.28
C LYS A 109 5.45 2.74 12.78
N VAL A 110 4.40 3.02 12.02
CA VAL A 110 4.43 3.03 10.57
C VAL A 110 4.14 4.45 10.09
N ASP A 111 5.07 5.02 9.34
CA ASP A 111 4.89 6.30 8.67
C ASP A 111 4.96 6.07 7.17
N VAL A 112 4.10 6.77 6.43
CA VAL A 112 4.01 6.62 4.97
C VAL A 112 3.89 7.99 4.32
N SER A 113 4.54 8.14 3.18
CA SER A 113 4.40 9.31 2.32
C SER A 113 4.17 8.84 0.89
N LEU A 114 3.35 9.57 0.17
CA LEU A 114 2.92 9.27 -1.19
C LEU A 114 3.12 10.48 -2.08
N ALA A 115 3.56 10.25 -3.31
CA ALA A 115 3.61 11.28 -4.33
C ALA A 115 3.25 10.66 -5.67
N ASP A 116 2.58 11.41 -6.53
CA ASP A 116 2.25 10.94 -7.87
C ASP A 116 2.28 12.07 -8.90
N ASP A 117 2.71 11.71 -10.07
CA ASP A 117 2.65 12.48 -11.31
C ASP A 117 2.59 11.43 -12.42
N LYS A 118 3.63 11.26 -13.22
CA LYS A 118 3.72 10.14 -14.17
C LYS A 118 3.99 8.81 -13.48
N MET A 119 4.55 8.87 -12.27
CA MET A 119 4.82 7.73 -11.41
C MET A 119 4.06 7.89 -10.10
N ALA A 120 3.62 6.78 -9.53
CA ALA A 120 3.20 6.74 -8.14
C ALA A 120 4.39 6.30 -7.31
N GLY A 121 4.76 7.10 -6.33
CA GLY A 121 5.89 6.79 -5.44
C GLY A 121 5.42 6.73 -4.00
N ALA A 122 5.94 5.77 -3.25
CA ALA A 122 5.63 5.63 -1.84
C ALA A 122 6.88 5.30 -1.05
N ILE A 123 7.01 5.90 0.12
CA ILE A 123 8.02 5.53 1.10
C ILE A 123 7.32 5.15 2.38
N VAL A 124 7.75 4.05 2.99
CA VAL A 124 7.27 3.58 4.28
C VAL A 124 8.46 3.47 5.22
N ILE A 125 8.31 4.05 6.40
CA ILE A 125 9.33 4.00 7.44
C ILE A 125 8.74 3.30 8.66
N LEU A 126 9.42 2.27 9.11
CA LEU A 126 9.10 1.60 10.36
C LEU A 126 10.08 2.08 11.40
N SER A 127 9.56 2.50 12.55
CA SER A 127 10.41 2.99 13.65
C SER A 127 9.91 2.48 14.98
N ARG A 128 10.76 2.54 15.99
CA ARG A 128 10.39 2.24 17.37
C ARG A 128 11.21 3.10 18.33
N SER A 129 10.71 3.21 19.52
CA SER A 129 11.38 3.99 20.58
C SER A 129 12.72 3.41 21.00
#